data_677ad9758ed7d0f4e7dfbc3df9ecf385
#
_entry.id   677ad9758ed7d0f4e7dfbc3df9ecf385
#
_cell.length_a   1.000
_cell.length_b   1.000
_cell.length_c   1.000
_cell.angle_alpha   90.00
_cell.angle_beta   90.00
_cell.angle_gamma   90.00
#
_symmetry.space_group_name_H-M   'P 1'
#
loop_
_entity.id
_entity.type
_entity.pdbx_description
1 polymer ?
#
loop_
_entity_poly.entity_id
_entity_poly.type
_entity_poly.pdbx_seq_one_letter_code
_entity_poly.pdbx_strand_id
1 'polypeptide(L)'
;MIVYLDNSSTTKQYDEVTKIMLKCMQDEYGNPSSLHSMGFASEKIIKKSREQVSEALSRSGLCASGEGYLFFNSGGTESDNTAIMGAAKARRRYGNKLITSEAEHPAVLESFKRLEEEGFEISLIGIDENCRIDMDQLKSEINEKTILISLMKVNNETGTIQPVLEAAEQKKNALFHTDAVQAFCRVPQSVHKADMISISSHKIHGPKGVGALWIKKGINIKPLILGGGQENKFRSGTENVPAIAGFGIAAEKASGGMAEKMKRVAGVRKYLLEGIKKEIEDIRVNSPDYSCYEKNQENGMPLCSPSILNISFLGTRGEVILHSLEQEGIFVSTGAACSSNKKTKSHVLAAMGLSEKESEGAIRFSLSEGNTIEEMDRVVYNLKKAVDRFRKLGSLR
;
A
#
# COMPACT_ATOMS: atom_id res chain seq x y z
N MET A 1 -13.88 3.06 24.69
CA MET A 1 -13.86 2.19 23.48
C MET A 1 -12.85 2.79 22.50
N ILE A 2 -11.95 2.00 21.93
CA ILE A 2 -10.96 2.43 20.94
C ILE A 2 -11.58 2.30 19.54
N VAL A 3 -11.49 3.37 18.73
CA VAL A 3 -11.85 3.37 17.31
C VAL A 3 -10.58 3.59 16.49
N TYR A 4 -10.13 2.57 15.78
CA TYR A 4 -8.89 2.61 15.00
C TYR A 4 -9.18 2.80 13.50
N LEU A 5 -8.86 3.98 12.98
CA LEU A 5 -9.05 4.41 11.59
C LEU A 5 -7.72 4.78 10.91
N ASP A 6 -6.63 4.13 11.32
CA ASP A 6 -5.30 4.30 10.70
C ASP A 6 -4.76 2.98 10.11
N ASN A 7 -5.65 2.17 9.52
CA ASN A 7 -5.32 0.86 8.96
C ASN A 7 -4.44 0.92 7.70
N SER A 8 -4.27 2.09 7.08
CA SER A 8 -3.30 2.29 5.99
C SER A 8 -1.86 2.45 6.50
N SER A 9 -1.66 2.87 7.76
CA SER A 9 -0.33 2.91 8.38
C SER A 9 0.09 1.53 8.86
N THR A 10 -0.76 0.83 9.58
CA THR A 10 -0.60 -0.58 10.00
C THR A 10 -1.93 -1.13 10.47
N THR A 11 -2.09 -2.44 10.52
CA THR A 11 -3.31 -3.08 11.02
C THR A 11 -3.04 -3.86 12.31
N LYS A 12 -4.10 -4.04 13.12
CA LYS A 12 -4.06 -4.97 14.26
C LYS A 12 -3.90 -6.40 13.72
N GLN A 13 -2.95 -7.12 14.27
CA GLN A 13 -2.69 -8.52 13.88
C GLN A 13 -3.87 -9.43 14.26
N TYR A 14 -4.20 -10.42 13.42
CA TYR A 14 -5.17 -11.45 13.77
C TYR A 14 -4.65 -12.35 14.90
N ASP A 15 -5.54 -12.85 15.74
CA ASP A 15 -5.18 -13.70 16.87
C ASP A 15 -4.52 -15.03 16.42
N GLU A 16 -4.97 -15.59 15.29
CA GLU A 16 -4.39 -16.82 14.71
C GLU A 16 -2.97 -16.59 14.19
N VAL A 17 -2.70 -15.37 13.71
CA VAL A 17 -1.35 -14.96 13.30
C VAL A 17 -0.43 -14.95 14.52
N THR A 18 -0.88 -14.36 15.63
CA THR A 18 -0.12 -14.35 16.89
C THR A 18 0.17 -15.77 17.38
N LYS A 19 -0.83 -16.67 17.32
CA LYS A 19 -0.71 -18.06 17.77
C LYS A 19 0.32 -18.84 16.95
N ILE A 20 0.29 -18.73 15.62
CA ILE A 20 1.26 -19.45 14.78
C ILE A 20 2.68 -18.91 14.96
N MET A 21 2.83 -17.59 15.11
CA MET A 21 4.13 -16.99 15.38
C MET A 21 4.73 -17.49 16.69
N LEU A 22 3.92 -17.53 17.76
CA LEU A 22 4.36 -18.03 19.06
C LEU A 22 4.80 -19.50 18.97
N LYS A 23 4.04 -20.35 18.28
CA LYS A 23 4.39 -21.74 18.02
C LYS A 23 5.74 -21.86 17.31
N CYS A 24 5.99 -21.06 16.26
CA CYS A 24 7.28 -21.07 15.55
C CYS A 24 8.44 -20.57 16.41
N MET A 25 8.19 -19.67 17.37
CA MET A 25 9.24 -19.16 18.27
C MET A 25 9.60 -20.16 19.39
N GLN A 26 8.65 -20.96 19.85
CA GLN A 26 8.82 -21.82 21.04
C GLN A 26 9.04 -23.29 20.69
N ASP A 27 8.26 -23.82 19.74
CA ASP A 27 8.21 -25.25 19.46
C ASP A 27 8.93 -25.63 18.14
N GLU A 28 8.83 -24.79 17.11
CA GLU A 28 9.34 -25.08 15.76
C GLU A 28 10.43 -24.06 15.35
N TYR A 29 11.41 -23.84 16.23
CA TYR A 29 12.45 -22.81 16.10
C TYR A 29 13.70 -23.23 15.29
N GLY A 30 13.66 -24.37 14.60
CA GLY A 30 14.78 -24.88 13.82
C GLY A 30 15.18 -23.95 12.68
N ASN A 31 16.50 -23.88 12.37
CA ASN A 31 16.97 -23.16 11.19
C ASN A 31 16.54 -23.94 9.92
N PRO A 32 15.81 -23.32 8.96
CA PRO A 32 15.35 -24.00 7.74
C PRO A 32 16.45 -24.62 6.89
N SER A 33 17.70 -24.10 7.00
CA SER A 33 18.85 -24.63 6.28
C SER A 33 19.49 -25.87 6.94
N SER A 34 19.02 -26.28 8.14
CA SER A 34 19.57 -27.43 8.85
C SER A 34 19.00 -28.75 8.35
N LEU A 35 19.86 -29.78 8.21
CA LEU A 35 19.48 -31.10 7.66
C LEU A 35 18.75 -32.02 8.65
N HIS A 36 18.57 -31.61 9.90
CA HIS A 36 17.84 -32.39 10.91
C HIS A 36 16.32 -32.07 10.89
N SER A 37 15.54 -32.90 11.59
CA SER A 37 14.07 -32.83 11.58
C SER A 37 13.48 -31.47 11.93
N MET A 38 14.10 -30.71 12.85
CA MET A 38 13.62 -29.36 13.21
C MET A 38 13.83 -28.37 12.07
N GLY A 39 14.95 -28.44 11.34
CA GLY A 39 15.17 -27.60 10.15
C GLY A 39 14.16 -27.90 9.06
N PHE A 40 13.92 -29.19 8.79
CA PHE A 40 12.92 -29.64 7.83
C PHE A 40 11.49 -29.18 8.19
N ALA A 41 11.12 -29.17 9.48
CA ALA A 41 9.84 -28.65 9.94
C ALA A 41 9.68 -27.16 9.60
N SER A 42 10.72 -26.33 9.87
CA SER A 42 10.74 -24.91 9.55
C SER A 42 10.70 -24.63 8.04
N GLU A 43 11.43 -25.41 7.23
CA GLU A 43 11.38 -25.33 5.76
C GLU A 43 9.95 -25.61 5.23
N LYS A 44 9.27 -26.62 5.78
CA LYS A 44 7.89 -26.97 5.43
C LYS A 44 6.92 -25.83 5.76
N ILE A 45 7.13 -25.11 6.87
CA ILE A 45 6.34 -23.95 7.24
C ILE A 45 6.52 -22.83 6.20
N ILE A 46 7.76 -22.50 5.83
CA ILE A 46 8.05 -21.49 4.82
C ILE A 46 7.38 -21.86 3.48
N LYS A 47 7.51 -23.11 3.04
CA LYS A 47 6.90 -23.59 1.80
C LYS A 47 5.39 -23.41 1.81
N LYS A 48 4.71 -23.86 2.88
CA LYS A 48 3.26 -23.70 3.05
C LYS A 48 2.85 -22.23 3.02
N SER A 49 3.58 -21.37 3.76
CA SER A 49 3.28 -19.94 3.81
C SER A 49 3.46 -19.27 2.45
N ARG A 50 4.45 -19.68 1.67
CA ARG A 50 4.67 -19.20 0.30
C ARG A 50 3.50 -19.59 -0.62
N GLU A 51 2.99 -20.80 -0.49
CA GLU A 51 1.79 -21.27 -1.22
C GLU A 51 0.56 -20.42 -0.84
N GLN A 52 0.32 -20.18 0.47
CA GLN A 52 -0.80 -19.37 0.96
C GLN A 52 -0.74 -17.92 0.44
N VAL A 53 0.44 -17.27 0.49
CA VAL A 53 0.60 -15.88 -0.01
C VAL A 53 0.46 -15.84 -1.54
N SER A 54 1.02 -16.81 -2.27
CA SER A 54 0.89 -16.88 -3.73
C SER A 54 -0.57 -17.11 -4.17
N GLU A 55 -1.31 -17.93 -3.45
CA GLU A 55 -2.73 -18.14 -3.71
C GLU A 55 -3.56 -16.88 -3.41
N ALA A 56 -3.24 -16.17 -2.32
CA ALA A 56 -3.89 -14.91 -1.99
C ALA A 56 -3.62 -13.82 -3.05
N LEU A 57 -2.40 -13.76 -3.63
CA LEU A 57 -2.09 -12.88 -4.76
C LEU A 57 -2.98 -13.19 -5.97
N SER A 58 -3.12 -14.48 -6.30
CA SER A 58 -3.98 -14.92 -7.40
C SER A 58 -5.47 -14.60 -7.14
N ARG A 59 -5.97 -14.89 -5.94
CA ARG A 59 -7.35 -14.54 -5.53
C ARG A 59 -7.62 -13.03 -5.56
N SER A 60 -6.59 -12.22 -5.27
CA SER A 60 -6.67 -10.76 -5.37
C SER A 60 -6.62 -10.25 -6.80
N GLY A 61 -6.43 -11.13 -7.80
CA GLY A 61 -6.28 -10.76 -9.21
C GLY A 61 -4.98 -10.03 -9.55
N LEU A 62 -3.99 -10.07 -8.66
CA LEU A 62 -2.71 -9.39 -8.87
C LEU A 62 -1.78 -10.16 -9.81
N CYS A 63 -1.84 -11.50 -9.81
CA CYS A 63 -1.13 -12.35 -10.76
C CYS A 63 -1.94 -13.60 -11.06
N ALA A 64 -1.61 -14.31 -12.15
CA ALA A 64 -2.16 -15.64 -12.38
C ALA A 64 -1.36 -16.69 -11.60
N SER A 65 -2.04 -17.77 -11.20
CA SER A 65 -1.43 -18.87 -10.46
C SER A 65 -0.30 -19.51 -11.28
N GLY A 66 0.85 -19.75 -10.66
CA GLY A 66 1.98 -20.42 -11.28
C GLY A 66 2.81 -19.62 -12.27
N GLU A 67 2.49 -18.34 -12.52
CA GLU A 67 3.22 -17.48 -13.48
C GLU A 67 4.53 -16.88 -12.93
N GLY A 68 4.79 -16.95 -11.63
CA GLY A 68 5.95 -16.30 -11.02
C GLY A 68 6.46 -17.02 -9.77
N TYR A 69 7.42 -16.38 -9.13
CA TYR A 69 8.02 -16.79 -7.87
C TYR A 69 7.81 -15.69 -6.83
N LEU A 70 7.52 -16.09 -5.60
CA LEU A 70 7.40 -15.20 -4.45
C LEU A 70 8.65 -15.32 -3.59
N PHE A 71 9.25 -14.19 -3.24
CA PHE A 71 10.42 -14.10 -2.35
C PHE A 71 10.06 -13.28 -1.11
N PHE A 72 10.28 -13.86 0.08
CA PHE A 72 10.07 -13.16 1.33
C PHE A 72 11.21 -12.18 1.64
N ASN A 73 10.85 -11.05 2.24
CA ASN A 73 11.76 -10.01 2.67
C ASN A 73 11.22 -9.29 3.91
N SER A 74 11.81 -8.16 4.31
CA SER A 74 11.42 -7.47 5.54
C SER A 74 10.17 -6.58 5.44
N GLY A 75 9.63 -6.34 4.24
CA GLY A 75 8.44 -5.50 4.04
C GLY A 75 8.36 -4.86 2.67
N GLY A 76 7.31 -4.05 2.45
CA GLY A 76 7.08 -3.35 1.20
C GLY A 76 8.28 -2.53 0.73
N THR A 77 8.91 -1.79 1.64
CA THR A 77 10.09 -0.97 1.32
C THR A 77 11.25 -1.79 0.75
N GLU A 78 11.58 -2.96 1.34
CA GLU A 78 12.62 -3.84 0.78
C GLU A 78 12.17 -4.43 -0.56
N SER A 79 10.88 -4.77 -0.71
CA SER A 79 10.32 -5.25 -1.97
C SER A 79 10.47 -4.23 -3.10
N ASP A 80 10.07 -2.96 -2.86
CA ASP A 80 10.16 -1.88 -3.84
C ASP A 80 11.61 -1.58 -4.23
N ASN A 81 12.48 -1.42 -3.23
CA ASN A 81 13.91 -1.21 -3.48
C ASN A 81 14.52 -2.35 -4.31
N THR A 82 14.20 -3.61 -3.96
CA THR A 82 14.73 -4.79 -4.66
C THR A 82 14.22 -4.85 -6.10
N ALA A 83 12.93 -4.60 -6.32
CA ALA A 83 12.34 -4.58 -7.65
C ALA A 83 12.97 -3.48 -8.51
N ILE A 84 13.00 -2.25 -8.00
CA ILE A 84 13.43 -1.05 -8.75
C ILE A 84 14.93 -1.08 -9.01
N MET A 85 15.74 -1.14 -7.96
CA MET A 85 17.20 -1.10 -8.09
C MET A 85 17.74 -2.37 -8.77
N GLY A 86 17.14 -3.53 -8.45
CA GLY A 86 17.51 -4.81 -9.05
C GLY A 86 17.22 -4.86 -10.54
N ALA A 87 16.05 -4.37 -10.99
CA ALA A 87 15.66 -4.29 -12.39
C ALA A 87 16.52 -3.28 -13.16
N ALA A 88 16.70 -2.06 -12.63
CA ALA A 88 17.52 -1.03 -13.25
C ALA A 88 18.95 -1.52 -13.51
N LYS A 89 19.60 -2.12 -12.51
CA LYS A 89 20.96 -2.67 -12.64
C LYS A 89 21.05 -3.86 -13.59
N ALA A 90 20.04 -4.73 -13.63
CA ALA A 90 20.00 -5.87 -14.56
C ALA A 90 19.79 -5.45 -16.01
N ARG A 91 19.06 -4.37 -16.23
CA ARG A 91 18.63 -3.89 -17.55
C ARG A 91 19.49 -2.75 -18.12
N ARG A 92 20.48 -2.23 -17.39
CA ARG A 92 21.28 -1.05 -17.81
C ARG A 92 21.88 -1.15 -19.22
N ARG A 93 22.18 -2.35 -19.69
CA ARG A 93 22.70 -2.56 -21.07
C ARG A 93 21.66 -2.33 -22.17
N TYR A 94 20.38 -2.31 -21.85
CA TYR A 94 19.28 -2.12 -22.80
C TYR A 94 18.76 -0.68 -22.83
N GLY A 95 19.11 0.13 -21.83
CA GLY A 95 18.69 1.52 -21.72
C GLY A 95 19.01 2.08 -20.34
N ASN A 96 18.62 3.34 -20.13
CA ASN A 96 18.89 4.06 -18.90
C ASN A 96 17.68 4.87 -18.40
N LYS A 97 16.52 4.79 -19.08
CA LYS A 97 15.33 5.55 -18.70
C LYS A 97 14.41 4.72 -17.81
N LEU A 98 13.99 5.33 -16.70
CA LEU A 98 13.07 4.78 -15.70
C LEU A 98 11.90 5.73 -15.53
N ILE A 99 10.69 5.19 -15.38
CA ILE A 99 9.46 5.98 -15.26
C ILE A 99 8.73 5.60 -13.95
N THR A 100 8.27 6.59 -13.22
CA THR A 100 7.41 6.45 -12.04
C THR A 100 6.44 7.62 -11.94
N SER A 101 5.60 7.68 -10.90
CA SER A 101 4.63 8.77 -10.73
C SER A 101 4.92 9.65 -9.52
N GLU A 102 4.36 10.86 -9.50
CA GLU A 102 4.41 11.76 -8.34
C GLU A 102 3.60 11.26 -7.14
N ALA A 103 2.72 10.27 -7.35
CA ALA A 103 1.86 9.71 -6.30
C ALA A 103 2.52 8.61 -5.46
N GLU A 104 3.73 8.20 -5.78
CA GLU A 104 4.37 7.00 -5.22
C GLU A 104 4.70 7.13 -3.72
N HIS A 105 4.81 5.97 -3.07
CA HIS A 105 5.33 5.90 -1.72
C HIS A 105 6.81 6.32 -1.67
N PRO A 106 7.31 6.95 -0.58
CA PRO A 106 8.72 7.34 -0.44
C PRO A 106 9.73 6.22 -0.73
N ALA A 107 9.40 4.94 -0.45
CA ALA A 107 10.27 3.82 -0.79
C ALA A 107 10.58 3.70 -2.29
N VAL A 108 9.61 4.07 -3.14
CA VAL A 108 9.76 4.12 -4.61
C VAL A 108 10.51 5.39 -5.00
N LEU A 109 10.04 6.57 -4.55
CA LEU A 109 10.63 7.86 -4.93
C LEU A 109 12.12 7.97 -4.55
N GLU A 110 12.49 7.56 -3.34
CA GLU A 110 13.89 7.57 -2.90
C GLU A 110 14.75 6.57 -3.68
N SER A 111 14.19 5.43 -4.11
CA SER A 111 14.90 4.48 -4.98
C SER A 111 15.17 5.08 -6.36
N PHE A 112 14.21 5.80 -6.93
CA PHE A 112 14.39 6.49 -8.21
C PHE A 112 15.39 7.63 -8.11
N LYS A 113 15.31 8.45 -7.06
CA LYS A 113 16.29 9.51 -6.79
C LYS A 113 17.71 8.95 -6.65
N ARG A 114 17.87 7.82 -5.95
CA ARG A 114 19.18 7.16 -5.86
C ARG A 114 19.70 6.69 -7.23
N LEU A 115 18.84 6.17 -8.10
CA LEU A 115 19.20 5.76 -9.44
C LEU A 115 19.52 6.94 -10.35
N GLU A 116 18.87 8.10 -10.18
CA GLU A 116 19.22 9.35 -10.84
C GLU A 116 20.66 9.77 -10.53
N GLU A 117 21.06 9.72 -9.23
CA GLU A 117 22.45 9.95 -8.80
C GLU A 117 23.44 8.94 -9.41
N GLU A 118 22.98 7.73 -9.73
CA GLU A 118 23.76 6.68 -10.42
C GLU A 118 23.76 6.85 -11.97
N GLY A 119 23.16 7.93 -12.50
CA GLY A 119 23.18 8.31 -13.92
C GLY A 119 22.08 7.65 -14.76
N PHE A 120 20.94 7.26 -14.16
CA PHE A 120 19.74 6.93 -14.89
C PHE A 120 18.91 8.19 -15.18
N GLU A 121 18.18 8.19 -16.28
CA GLU A 121 17.22 9.19 -16.66
C GLU A 121 15.88 8.88 -15.99
N ILE A 122 15.35 9.80 -15.21
CA ILE A 122 14.09 9.62 -14.49
C ILE A 122 12.99 10.49 -15.11
N SER A 123 11.83 9.89 -15.39
CA SER A 123 10.60 10.62 -15.72
C SER A 123 9.57 10.41 -14.62
N LEU A 124 9.09 11.52 -14.04
CA LEU A 124 7.98 11.54 -13.09
C LEU A 124 6.69 11.87 -13.86
N ILE A 125 5.72 10.98 -13.80
CA ILE A 125 4.40 11.18 -14.40
C ILE A 125 3.52 11.97 -13.43
N GLY A 126 2.94 13.05 -13.91
CA GLY A 126 2.02 13.89 -13.15
C GLY A 126 0.73 13.15 -12.81
N ILE A 127 -0.02 13.74 -11.88
CA ILE A 127 -1.34 13.25 -11.44
C ILE A 127 -2.38 14.35 -11.55
N ASP A 128 -3.63 13.97 -11.71
CA ASP A 128 -4.77 14.89 -11.70
C ASP A 128 -5.27 15.20 -10.27
N GLU A 129 -6.31 16.01 -10.19
CA GLU A 129 -6.99 16.40 -8.94
C GLU A 129 -7.58 15.22 -8.15
N ASN A 130 -7.75 14.06 -8.78
CA ASN A 130 -8.21 12.81 -8.17
C ASN A 130 -7.03 11.87 -7.83
N CYS A 131 -5.79 12.34 -7.90
CA CYS A 131 -4.58 11.54 -7.71
C CYS A 131 -4.38 10.45 -8.78
N ARG A 132 -4.98 10.58 -9.96
CA ARG A 132 -4.86 9.60 -11.05
C ARG A 132 -3.72 10.01 -11.98
N ILE A 133 -2.88 9.06 -12.38
CA ILE A 133 -1.75 9.33 -13.26
C ILE A 133 -2.20 9.80 -14.65
N ASP A 134 -1.43 10.71 -15.25
CA ASP A 134 -1.60 11.14 -16.63
C ASP A 134 -1.12 10.05 -17.60
N MET A 135 -2.09 9.35 -18.20
CA MET A 135 -1.82 8.24 -19.12
C MET A 135 -1.27 8.71 -20.47
N ASP A 136 -1.57 9.92 -20.90
CA ASP A 136 -1.06 10.46 -22.17
C ASP A 136 0.39 10.89 -22.00
N GLN A 137 0.74 11.51 -20.87
CA GLN A 137 2.13 11.77 -20.50
C GLN A 137 2.90 10.44 -20.39
N LEU A 138 2.36 9.43 -19.71
CA LEU A 138 3.01 8.11 -19.62
C LEU A 138 3.33 7.54 -21.01
N LYS A 139 2.35 7.53 -21.93
CA LYS A 139 2.55 7.02 -23.29
C LYS A 139 3.63 7.79 -24.05
N SER A 140 3.69 9.12 -23.92
CA SER A 140 4.67 9.97 -24.58
C SER A 140 6.09 9.78 -24.04
N GLU A 141 6.22 9.47 -22.75
CA GLU A 141 7.51 9.27 -22.07
C GLU A 141 8.16 7.90 -22.39
N ILE A 142 7.37 6.89 -22.75
CA ILE A 142 7.89 5.54 -23.05
C ILE A 142 8.60 5.53 -24.40
N ASN A 143 9.91 5.24 -24.40
CA ASN A 143 10.74 5.14 -25.60
C ASN A 143 11.63 3.87 -25.57
N GLU A 144 12.50 3.71 -26.57
CA GLU A 144 13.36 2.52 -26.71
C GLU A 144 14.41 2.39 -25.59
N LYS A 145 14.73 3.50 -24.86
CA LYS A 145 15.66 3.48 -23.73
C LYS A 145 14.96 3.17 -22.41
N THR A 146 13.61 3.10 -22.41
CA THR A 146 12.84 2.82 -21.19
C THR A 146 13.01 1.36 -20.78
N ILE A 147 13.53 1.12 -19.60
CA ILE A 147 13.84 -0.23 -19.09
C ILE A 147 12.99 -0.64 -17.89
N LEU A 148 12.38 0.32 -17.19
CA LEU A 148 11.52 0.07 -16.04
C LEU A 148 10.43 1.13 -15.95
N ILE A 149 9.21 0.68 -15.65
CA ILE A 149 8.08 1.51 -15.22
C ILE A 149 7.64 0.97 -13.86
N SER A 150 7.51 1.84 -12.86
CA SER A 150 7.04 1.50 -11.52
C SER A 150 5.89 2.40 -11.11
N LEU A 151 4.71 1.82 -10.92
CA LEU A 151 3.50 2.56 -10.55
C LEU A 151 2.76 1.83 -9.43
N MET A 152 2.41 2.55 -8.37
CA MET A 152 1.61 1.97 -7.28
C MET A 152 0.20 1.62 -7.76
N LYS A 153 -0.40 0.58 -7.16
CA LYS A 153 -1.76 0.16 -7.52
C LYS A 153 -2.82 1.00 -6.80
N VAL A 154 -2.61 1.29 -5.53
CA VAL A 154 -3.54 2.08 -4.70
C VAL A 154 -2.75 3.11 -3.91
N ASN A 155 -3.13 4.38 -4.04
CA ASN A 155 -2.50 5.43 -3.27
C ASN A 155 -2.87 5.32 -1.79
N ASN A 156 -1.87 5.36 -0.92
CA ASN A 156 -2.01 5.17 0.53
C ASN A 156 -2.62 6.37 1.26
N GLU A 157 -2.69 7.54 0.62
CA GLU A 157 -3.23 8.77 1.21
C GLU A 157 -4.67 9.03 0.77
N THR A 158 -4.95 8.95 -0.53
CA THR A 158 -6.26 9.26 -1.12
C THR A 158 -7.14 8.05 -1.36
N GLY A 159 -6.53 6.86 -1.48
CA GLY A 159 -7.23 5.64 -1.86
C GLY A 159 -7.47 5.50 -3.37
N THR A 160 -6.95 6.41 -4.20
CA THR A 160 -7.08 6.34 -5.66
C THR A 160 -6.50 5.06 -6.19
N ILE A 161 -7.26 4.37 -7.03
CA ILE A 161 -6.82 3.16 -7.73
C ILE A 161 -6.26 3.55 -9.08
N GLN A 162 -4.97 3.27 -9.31
CA GLN A 162 -4.28 3.63 -10.53
C GLN A 162 -4.59 2.65 -11.68
N PRO A 163 -4.58 3.11 -12.95
CA PRO A 163 -4.84 2.31 -14.14
C PRO A 163 -3.64 1.42 -14.52
N VAL A 164 -3.15 0.63 -13.55
CA VAL A 164 -1.91 -0.16 -13.66
C VAL A 164 -1.97 -1.20 -14.78
N LEU A 165 -3.15 -1.79 -15.04
CA LEU A 165 -3.30 -2.75 -16.15
C LEU A 165 -3.10 -2.07 -17.50
N GLU A 166 -3.76 -0.93 -17.72
CA GLU A 166 -3.64 -0.13 -18.93
C GLU A 166 -2.20 0.38 -19.11
N ALA A 167 -1.59 0.88 -18.04
CA ALA A 167 -0.19 1.32 -18.04
C ALA A 167 0.78 0.18 -18.38
N ALA A 168 0.58 -1.02 -17.81
CA ALA A 168 1.39 -2.19 -18.10
C ALA A 168 1.24 -2.68 -19.56
N GLU A 169 0.13 -2.38 -20.22
CA GLU A 169 -0.05 -2.66 -21.66
C GLU A 169 0.83 -1.79 -22.55
N GLN A 170 1.20 -0.59 -22.08
CA GLN A 170 2.05 0.36 -22.81
C GLN A 170 3.56 0.10 -22.65
N LYS A 171 3.97 -0.79 -21.75
CA LYS A 171 5.38 -0.93 -21.32
C LYS A 171 6.40 -1.27 -22.41
N LYS A 172 5.96 -1.67 -23.61
CA LYS A 172 6.84 -2.16 -24.68
C LYS A 172 7.83 -3.23 -24.15
N ASN A 173 9.14 -2.97 -24.23
CA ASN A 173 10.21 -3.86 -23.75
C ASN A 173 10.64 -3.57 -22.30
N ALA A 174 10.08 -2.54 -21.64
CA ALA A 174 10.38 -2.22 -20.26
C ALA A 174 9.80 -3.27 -19.30
N LEU A 175 10.44 -3.46 -18.15
CA LEU A 175 9.83 -4.18 -17.04
C LEU A 175 8.77 -3.28 -16.38
N PHE A 176 7.72 -3.91 -15.86
CA PHE A 176 6.67 -3.23 -15.13
C PHE A 176 6.60 -3.74 -13.68
N HIS A 177 6.83 -2.82 -12.75
CA HIS A 177 6.68 -3.05 -11.32
C HIS A 177 5.43 -2.33 -10.79
N THR A 178 4.75 -2.94 -9.84
CA THR A 178 3.69 -2.27 -9.08
C THR A 178 3.86 -2.46 -7.58
N ASP A 179 3.84 -1.35 -6.84
CA ASP A 179 3.61 -1.38 -5.40
C ASP A 179 2.12 -1.68 -5.16
N ALA A 180 1.84 -2.92 -4.73
CA ALA A 180 0.50 -3.39 -4.39
C ALA A 180 0.25 -3.48 -2.88
N VAL A 181 1.07 -2.83 -2.05
CA VAL A 181 0.99 -2.88 -0.58
C VAL A 181 -0.38 -2.46 -0.05
N GLN A 182 -1.01 -1.47 -0.65
CA GLN A 182 -2.37 -1.04 -0.27
C GLN A 182 -3.48 -1.77 -1.04
N ALA A 183 -3.14 -2.52 -2.10
CA ALA A 183 -4.11 -3.24 -2.93
C ALA A 183 -4.29 -4.70 -2.50
N PHE A 184 -3.21 -5.36 -2.07
CA PHE A 184 -3.18 -6.78 -1.74
C PHE A 184 -4.23 -7.14 -0.69
N CYS A 185 -5.11 -8.08 -1.03
CA CYS A 185 -6.27 -8.52 -0.22
C CYS A 185 -7.25 -7.41 0.19
N ARG A 186 -7.21 -6.24 -0.45
CA ARG A 186 -8.08 -5.10 -0.15
C ARG A 186 -8.87 -4.60 -1.36
N VAL A 187 -8.34 -4.81 -2.55
CA VAL A 187 -8.99 -4.38 -3.79
C VAL A 187 -8.90 -5.51 -4.80
N PRO A 188 -10.05 -6.12 -5.19
CA PRO A 188 -10.06 -7.15 -6.21
C PRO A 188 -9.79 -6.51 -7.58
N GLN A 189 -8.65 -6.82 -8.19
CA GLN A 189 -8.30 -6.26 -9.51
C GLN A 189 -7.29 -7.10 -10.28
N SER A 190 -7.41 -7.06 -11.61
CA SER A 190 -6.47 -7.71 -12.50
C SER A 190 -5.25 -6.83 -12.79
N VAL A 191 -4.04 -7.37 -12.57
CA VAL A 191 -2.76 -6.75 -12.92
C VAL A 191 -1.85 -7.77 -13.65
N HIS A 192 -2.45 -8.68 -14.40
CA HIS A 192 -1.76 -9.84 -15.03
C HIS A 192 -0.54 -9.49 -15.90
N LYS A 193 -0.35 -8.21 -16.25
CA LYS A 193 0.78 -7.76 -17.09
C LYS A 193 1.95 -7.20 -16.29
N ALA A 194 1.87 -7.11 -14.97
CA ALA A 194 3.01 -6.74 -14.15
C ALA A 194 4.08 -7.84 -14.17
N ASP A 195 5.34 -7.43 -14.19
CA ASP A 195 6.50 -8.33 -14.12
C ASP A 195 6.97 -8.52 -12.67
N MET A 196 6.70 -7.53 -11.81
CA MET A 196 7.07 -7.54 -10.40
C MET A 196 5.97 -6.88 -9.56
N ILE A 197 5.70 -7.44 -8.37
CA ILE A 197 4.64 -6.97 -7.47
C ILE A 197 5.15 -6.97 -6.03
N SER A 198 5.15 -5.79 -5.40
CA SER A 198 5.51 -5.62 -3.98
C SER A 198 4.29 -5.73 -3.07
N ILE A 199 4.40 -6.49 -1.99
CA ILE A 199 3.36 -6.64 -0.97
C ILE A 199 3.94 -6.62 0.45
N SER A 200 3.10 -6.30 1.44
CA SER A 200 3.48 -6.23 2.85
C SER A 200 2.44 -6.88 3.76
N SER A 201 2.91 -7.65 4.73
CA SER A 201 2.07 -8.40 5.65
C SER A 201 1.25 -7.52 6.59
N HIS A 202 1.86 -6.49 7.18
CA HIS A 202 1.23 -5.68 8.22
C HIS A 202 0.08 -4.79 7.72
N LYS A 203 -0.16 -4.73 6.44
CA LYS A 203 -1.33 -4.02 5.87
C LYS A 203 -2.57 -4.91 5.78
N ILE A 204 -2.41 -6.23 5.97
CA ILE A 204 -3.49 -7.23 5.88
C ILE A 204 -3.63 -8.04 7.18
N HIS A 205 -3.42 -7.40 8.33
CA HIS A 205 -3.52 -8.01 9.66
C HIS A 205 -2.47 -9.09 9.97
N GLY A 206 -1.35 -9.08 9.23
CA GLY A 206 -0.18 -9.91 9.49
C GLY A 206 0.88 -9.18 10.31
N PRO A 207 2.03 -9.82 10.58
CA PRO A 207 3.10 -9.24 11.37
C PRO A 207 3.85 -8.13 10.61
N LYS A 208 4.42 -7.19 11.37
CA LYS A 208 5.40 -6.23 10.89
C LYS A 208 6.74 -6.95 10.64
N GLY A 209 7.61 -6.37 9.82
CA GLY A 209 8.95 -6.90 9.56
C GLY A 209 8.98 -8.09 8.59
N VAL A 210 7.92 -8.28 7.81
CA VAL A 210 7.85 -9.23 6.69
C VAL A 210 7.00 -8.69 5.56
N GLY A 211 7.47 -8.90 4.34
CA GLY A 211 6.79 -8.65 3.08
C GLY A 211 7.22 -9.66 2.05
N ALA A 212 6.84 -9.44 0.81
CA ALA A 212 7.28 -10.28 -0.29
C ALA A 212 7.32 -9.52 -1.62
N LEU A 213 8.22 -9.95 -2.48
CA LEU A 213 8.29 -9.55 -3.88
C LEU A 213 7.92 -10.76 -4.74
N TRP A 214 6.86 -10.62 -5.54
CA TRP A 214 6.54 -11.56 -6.58
C TRP A 214 7.20 -11.13 -7.89
N ILE A 215 7.82 -12.09 -8.60
CA ILE A 215 8.51 -11.86 -9.87
C ILE A 215 8.04 -12.90 -10.89
N LYS A 216 7.63 -12.42 -12.07
CA LYS A 216 7.19 -13.26 -13.18
C LYS A 216 8.32 -14.18 -13.67
N LYS A 217 7.99 -15.41 -14.03
CA LYS A 217 8.94 -16.36 -14.61
C LYS A 217 9.66 -15.77 -15.82
N GLY A 218 10.97 -15.98 -15.90
CA GLY A 218 11.81 -15.45 -16.97
C GLY A 218 12.32 -14.02 -16.75
N ILE A 219 11.82 -13.31 -15.75
CA ILE A 219 12.34 -12.00 -15.37
C ILE A 219 13.54 -12.19 -14.43
N ASN A 220 14.66 -11.56 -14.79
CA ASN A 220 15.88 -11.57 -13.99
C ASN A 220 16.19 -10.16 -13.49
N ILE A 221 16.39 -10.02 -12.19
CA ILE A 221 16.83 -8.80 -11.53
C ILE A 221 18.04 -9.07 -10.64
N LYS A 222 18.82 -8.06 -10.30
CA LYS A 222 19.97 -8.20 -9.41
C LYS A 222 19.49 -8.21 -7.94
N PRO A 223 19.87 -9.21 -7.15
CA PRO A 223 19.58 -9.22 -5.72
C PRO A 223 20.30 -8.07 -5.00
N LEU A 224 19.69 -7.50 -3.95
CA LEU A 224 20.30 -6.45 -3.15
C LEU A 224 21.06 -7.02 -1.94
N ILE A 225 20.56 -8.09 -1.33
CA ILE A 225 21.14 -8.70 -0.12
C ILE A 225 21.78 -10.02 -0.49
N LEU A 226 23.12 -10.02 -0.50
CA LEU A 226 23.94 -11.17 -0.86
C LEU A 226 24.36 -11.96 0.37
N GLY A 227 24.64 -13.27 0.21
CA GLY A 227 25.10 -14.14 1.30
C GLY A 227 24.86 -15.62 1.06
N GLY A 228 24.30 -16.33 2.05
CA GLY A 228 24.18 -17.78 2.10
C GLY A 228 23.20 -18.46 1.14
N GLY A 229 22.55 -17.72 0.25
CA GLY A 229 21.72 -18.30 -0.82
C GLY A 229 20.28 -18.60 -0.45
N GLN A 230 19.80 -18.14 0.70
CA GLN A 230 18.37 -18.23 1.08
C GLN A 230 17.49 -17.57 0.03
N GLU A 231 16.18 -17.88 0.05
CA GLU A 231 15.23 -17.41 -0.96
C GLU A 231 15.75 -17.61 -2.40
N ASN A 232 16.32 -18.79 -2.69
CA ASN A 232 16.90 -19.14 -3.99
C ASN A 232 18.00 -18.17 -4.49
N LYS A 233 18.85 -17.68 -3.58
CA LYS A 233 19.90 -16.68 -3.82
C LYS A 233 19.37 -15.27 -4.14
N PHE A 234 18.09 -15.07 -3.97
CA PHE A 234 17.45 -13.81 -4.28
C PHE A 234 17.49 -12.83 -3.10
N ARG A 235 17.36 -13.36 -1.89
CA ARG A 235 17.45 -12.60 -0.65
C ARG A 235 18.13 -13.46 0.43
N SER A 236 19.38 -13.22 0.67
CA SER A 236 20.16 -14.00 1.61
C SER A 236 19.90 -13.56 3.06
N GLY A 237 20.22 -14.45 4.01
CA GLY A 237 20.01 -14.29 5.46
C GLY A 237 18.97 -15.27 5.96
N THR A 238 19.14 -15.75 7.21
CA THR A 238 18.22 -16.71 7.84
C THR A 238 16.79 -16.18 7.78
N GLU A 239 15.87 -17.00 7.31
CA GLU A 239 14.49 -16.63 7.11
C GLU A 239 13.77 -16.41 8.46
N ASN A 240 12.96 -15.38 8.54
CA ASN A 240 12.12 -15.09 9.70
C ASN A 240 10.89 -16.02 9.70
N VAL A 241 11.10 -17.29 10.06
CA VAL A 241 10.07 -18.34 10.03
C VAL A 241 8.78 -17.91 10.75
N PRO A 242 8.83 -17.35 11.99
CA PRO A 242 7.62 -16.91 12.67
C PRO A 242 6.83 -15.86 11.90
N ALA A 243 7.49 -14.84 11.37
CA ALA A 243 6.81 -13.77 10.64
C ALA A 243 6.30 -14.26 9.28
N ILE A 244 7.04 -15.13 8.59
CA ILE A 244 6.60 -15.76 7.33
C ILE A 244 5.36 -16.63 7.55
N ALA A 245 5.34 -17.44 8.62
CA ALA A 245 4.17 -18.24 9.01
C ALA A 245 2.95 -17.35 9.28
N GLY A 246 3.15 -16.26 10.03
CA GLY A 246 2.12 -15.27 10.30
C GLY A 246 1.61 -14.59 9.04
N PHE A 247 2.48 -14.29 8.08
CA PHE A 247 2.09 -13.71 6.80
C PHE A 247 1.22 -14.67 5.97
N GLY A 248 1.56 -15.98 5.93
CA GLY A 248 0.75 -17.00 5.26
C GLY A 248 -0.68 -17.05 5.80
N ILE A 249 -0.85 -17.11 7.12
CA ILE A 249 -2.17 -17.10 7.77
C ILE A 249 -2.93 -15.80 7.52
N ALA A 250 -2.26 -14.65 7.59
CA ALA A 250 -2.88 -13.36 7.31
C ALA A 250 -3.40 -13.27 5.87
N ALA A 251 -2.59 -13.72 4.90
CA ALA A 251 -2.94 -13.72 3.48
C ALA A 251 -4.15 -14.64 3.19
N GLU A 252 -4.16 -15.83 3.74
CA GLU A 252 -5.28 -16.78 3.62
C GLU A 252 -6.58 -16.19 4.16
N LYS A 253 -6.54 -15.62 5.39
CA LYS A 253 -7.73 -15.00 6.01
C LYS A 253 -8.19 -13.75 5.27
N ALA A 254 -7.29 -12.86 4.91
CA ALA A 254 -7.64 -11.60 4.26
C ALA A 254 -8.21 -11.82 2.84
N SER A 255 -7.66 -12.79 2.09
CA SER A 255 -8.17 -13.12 0.74
C SER A 255 -9.48 -13.90 0.75
N GLY A 256 -9.78 -14.62 1.85
CA GLY A 256 -11.05 -15.35 2.00
C GLY A 256 -12.24 -14.42 2.16
N GLY A 257 -13.24 -14.50 1.26
CA GLY A 257 -14.44 -13.64 1.28
C GLY A 257 -14.13 -12.15 1.06
N MET A 258 -13.06 -11.82 0.32
CA MET A 258 -12.57 -10.45 0.14
C MET A 258 -13.66 -9.52 -0.43
N ALA A 259 -14.47 -9.96 -1.38
CA ALA A 259 -15.50 -9.13 -2.01
C ALA A 259 -16.56 -8.64 -1.00
N GLU A 260 -17.08 -9.54 -0.17
CA GLU A 260 -18.06 -9.23 0.87
C GLU A 260 -17.47 -8.33 1.96
N LYS A 261 -16.23 -8.61 2.38
CA LYS A 261 -15.52 -7.77 3.34
C LYS A 261 -15.36 -6.34 2.81
N MET A 262 -14.92 -6.19 1.57
CA MET A 262 -14.73 -4.89 0.93
C MET A 262 -16.05 -4.16 0.71
N LYS A 263 -17.13 -4.86 0.37
CA LYS A 263 -18.47 -4.28 0.27
C LYS A 263 -18.94 -3.71 1.63
N ARG A 264 -18.70 -4.44 2.73
CA ARG A 264 -19.02 -3.96 4.07
C ARG A 264 -18.19 -2.74 4.45
N VAL A 265 -16.87 -2.77 4.23
CA VAL A 265 -15.98 -1.62 4.49
C VAL A 265 -16.41 -0.40 3.71
N ALA A 266 -16.79 -0.60 2.44
CA ALA A 266 -17.33 0.46 1.58
C ALA A 266 -18.59 1.11 2.16
N GLY A 267 -19.51 0.30 2.71
CA GLY A 267 -20.73 0.81 3.37
C GLY A 267 -20.39 1.67 4.59
N VAL A 268 -19.45 1.23 5.43
CA VAL A 268 -19.00 2.00 6.61
C VAL A 268 -18.31 3.30 6.18
N ARG A 269 -17.43 3.25 5.16
CA ARG A 269 -16.78 4.46 4.59
C ARG A 269 -17.80 5.46 4.05
N LYS A 270 -18.81 4.97 3.31
CA LYS A 270 -19.87 5.81 2.77
C LYS A 270 -20.65 6.50 3.90
N TYR A 271 -21.04 5.74 4.92
CA TYR A 271 -21.73 6.28 6.09
C TYR A 271 -20.92 7.36 6.80
N LEU A 272 -19.62 7.13 7.02
CA LEU A 272 -18.73 8.14 7.58
C LEU A 272 -18.69 9.42 6.74
N LEU A 273 -18.53 9.31 5.43
CA LEU A 273 -18.47 10.46 4.52
C LEU A 273 -19.78 11.26 4.51
N GLU A 274 -20.92 10.57 4.45
CA GLU A 274 -22.24 11.21 4.48
C GLU A 274 -22.49 11.94 5.80
N GLY A 275 -22.13 11.31 6.93
CA GLY A 275 -22.18 11.92 8.26
C GLY A 275 -21.31 13.17 8.36
N ILE A 276 -20.08 13.12 7.87
CA ILE A 276 -19.17 14.29 7.84
C ILE A 276 -19.76 15.40 6.97
N LYS A 277 -20.21 15.11 5.77
CA LYS A 277 -20.81 16.10 4.84
C LYS A 277 -22.06 16.77 5.41
N LYS A 278 -22.84 16.04 6.20
CA LYS A 278 -24.06 16.55 6.83
C LYS A 278 -23.77 17.49 8.00
N GLU A 279 -22.75 17.16 8.80
CA GLU A 279 -22.51 17.81 10.08
C GLU A 279 -21.41 18.88 10.05
N ILE A 280 -20.53 18.89 9.04
CA ILE A 280 -19.36 19.75 8.99
C ILE A 280 -19.30 20.43 7.62
N GLU A 281 -19.42 21.76 7.63
CA GLU A 281 -19.26 22.62 6.45
C GLU A 281 -17.77 22.85 6.10
N ASP A 282 -17.49 23.54 5.01
CA ASP A 282 -16.14 23.93 4.56
C ASP A 282 -15.13 22.77 4.58
N ILE A 283 -15.49 21.70 3.91
CA ILE A 283 -14.62 20.53 3.71
C ILE A 283 -14.28 20.35 2.22
N ARG A 284 -13.11 19.77 1.95
CA ARG A 284 -12.73 19.24 0.63
C ARG A 284 -12.48 17.75 0.76
N VAL A 285 -13.17 16.95 -0.03
CA VAL A 285 -12.92 15.50 -0.14
C VAL A 285 -11.79 15.30 -1.13
N ASN A 286 -10.66 14.74 -0.68
CA ASN A 286 -9.45 14.51 -1.49
C ASN A 286 -9.40 13.10 -2.09
N SER A 287 -10.23 12.17 -1.59
CA SER A 287 -10.42 10.86 -2.18
C SER A 287 -11.36 10.94 -3.38
N PRO A 288 -11.17 10.13 -4.43
CA PRO A 288 -12.12 10.05 -5.53
C PRO A 288 -13.53 9.70 -5.05
N ASP A 289 -14.53 10.21 -5.79
CA ASP A 289 -15.92 9.95 -5.44
C ASP A 289 -16.24 8.46 -5.52
N TYR A 290 -16.80 7.93 -4.43
CA TYR A 290 -17.15 6.52 -4.32
C TYR A 290 -18.38 6.14 -5.17
N SER A 291 -19.21 7.12 -5.58
CA SER A 291 -20.29 6.89 -6.54
C SER A 291 -19.76 6.39 -7.89
N CYS A 292 -18.49 6.64 -8.17
CA CYS A 292 -17.75 6.05 -9.29
C CYS A 292 -17.58 4.53 -9.14
N TYR A 293 -17.65 3.96 -7.91
CA TYR A 293 -17.64 2.51 -7.71
C TYR A 293 -18.94 1.85 -8.22
N GLU A 294 -20.06 2.56 -8.11
CA GLU A 294 -21.37 2.06 -8.53
C GLU A 294 -21.68 2.37 -10.01
N LYS A 295 -21.14 3.46 -10.57
CA LYS A 295 -21.54 4.02 -11.87
C LYS A 295 -20.49 4.00 -12.98
N ASN A 296 -19.21 4.11 -12.66
CA ASN A 296 -18.12 4.18 -13.63
C ASN A 296 -17.23 2.96 -13.56
N GLN A 297 -17.78 1.85 -14.03
CA GLN A 297 -16.96 0.72 -14.44
C GLN A 297 -16.49 1.00 -15.89
N GLU A 298 -15.52 1.86 -16.10
CA GLU A 298 -14.65 1.72 -17.25
C GLU A 298 -13.96 0.37 -17.11
N ASN A 299 -14.39 -0.62 -17.87
CA ASN A 299 -13.96 -2.02 -17.79
C ASN A 299 -14.24 -2.74 -16.44
N GLY A 300 -15.24 -2.34 -15.65
CA GLY A 300 -15.62 -3.07 -14.43
C GLY A 300 -14.74 -2.83 -13.19
N MET A 301 -13.86 -1.82 -13.19
CA MET A 301 -12.95 -1.58 -12.07
C MET A 301 -13.29 -0.32 -11.27
N PRO A 302 -13.28 -0.39 -9.92
CA PRO A 302 -13.49 0.79 -9.08
C PRO A 302 -12.32 1.78 -9.19
N LEU A 303 -12.61 3.07 -9.08
CA LEU A 303 -11.60 4.15 -9.09
C LEU A 303 -11.02 4.47 -7.71
N CYS A 304 -11.64 3.97 -6.63
CA CYS A 304 -11.28 4.28 -5.26
C CYS A 304 -11.27 3.04 -4.39
N SER A 305 -10.29 2.94 -3.49
CA SER A 305 -10.26 1.92 -2.45
C SER A 305 -11.44 2.10 -1.48
N PRO A 306 -12.13 1.03 -1.10
CA PRO A 306 -13.23 1.10 -0.13
C PRO A 306 -12.74 1.46 1.28
N SER A 307 -11.44 1.31 1.56
CA SER A 307 -10.90 1.44 2.91
C SER A 307 -10.24 2.77 3.22
N ILE A 308 -10.09 3.70 2.27
CA ILE A 308 -9.38 4.96 2.49
C ILE A 308 -10.28 6.14 2.16
N LEU A 309 -10.32 7.11 3.06
CA LEU A 309 -11.01 8.38 2.91
C LEU A 309 -10.11 9.51 3.41
N ASN A 310 -9.83 10.47 2.54
CA ASN A 310 -9.03 11.65 2.86
C ASN A 310 -9.89 12.91 2.69
N ILE A 311 -9.95 13.74 3.73
CA ILE A 311 -10.75 14.97 3.77
C ILE A 311 -9.94 16.08 4.39
N SER A 312 -9.90 17.23 3.74
CA SER A 312 -9.38 18.48 4.30
C SER A 312 -10.50 19.27 5.00
N PHE A 313 -10.29 19.63 6.26
CA PHE A 313 -11.17 20.49 7.06
C PHE A 313 -10.61 21.91 6.99
N LEU A 314 -11.21 22.76 6.14
CA LEU A 314 -10.69 24.09 5.86
C LEU A 314 -10.74 24.97 7.12
N GLY A 315 -9.70 25.80 7.30
CA GLY A 315 -9.57 26.65 8.48
C GLY A 315 -9.12 25.94 9.76
N THR A 316 -8.63 24.68 9.63
CA THR A 316 -8.10 23.90 10.75
C THR A 316 -6.72 23.32 10.43
N ARG A 317 -6.11 22.68 11.42
CA ARG A 317 -4.87 21.91 11.26
C ARG A 317 -5.12 20.46 11.58
N GLY A 318 -4.75 19.57 10.66
CA GLY A 318 -4.94 18.13 10.80
C GLY A 318 -4.31 17.54 12.06
N GLU A 319 -3.08 17.99 12.43
CA GLU A 319 -2.42 17.55 13.68
C GLU A 319 -3.26 17.86 14.92
N VAL A 320 -3.92 19.00 14.93
CA VAL A 320 -4.74 19.44 16.08
C VAL A 320 -6.04 18.65 16.16
N ILE A 321 -6.66 18.36 14.99
CA ILE A 321 -7.83 17.45 14.92
C ILE A 321 -7.42 16.04 15.38
N LEU A 322 -6.30 15.52 14.89
CA LEU A 322 -5.78 14.20 15.23
C LEU A 322 -5.63 14.06 16.74
N HIS A 323 -4.94 14.99 17.41
CA HIS A 323 -4.75 14.93 18.87
C HIS A 323 -6.05 15.12 19.65
N SER A 324 -7.01 15.91 19.14
CA SER A 324 -8.34 16.02 19.77
C SER A 324 -9.11 14.70 19.68
N LEU A 325 -9.06 14.00 18.55
CA LEU A 325 -9.68 12.69 18.36
C LEU A 325 -9.00 11.60 19.19
N GLU A 326 -7.67 11.63 19.29
CA GLU A 326 -6.88 10.70 20.10
C GLU A 326 -7.29 10.75 21.59
N GLN A 327 -7.54 11.94 22.15
CA GLN A 327 -8.05 12.11 23.52
C GLN A 327 -9.39 11.42 23.75
N GLU A 328 -10.18 11.25 22.69
CA GLU A 328 -11.45 10.53 22.69
C GLU A 328 -11.29 9.04 22.30
N GLY A 329 -10.05 8.54 22.16
CA GLY A 329 -9.74 7.16 21.77
C GLY A 329 -10.04 6.86 20.29
N ILE A 330 -10.04 7.88 19.42
CA ILE A 330 -10.22 7.77 17.97
C ILE A 330 -8.87 8.04 17.30
N PHE A 331 -8.33 7.06 16.60
CA PHE A 331 -7.01 7.12 15.97
C PHE A 331 -7.15 7.27 14.46
N VAL A 332 -6.69 8.39 13.93
CA VAL A 332 -6.66 8.77 12.51
C VAL A 332 -5.23 9.16 12.10
N SER A 333 -5.00 9.51 10.84
CA SER A 333 -3.70 9.99 10.37
C SER A 333 -3.83 11.32 9.62
N THR A 334 -2.79 12.14 9.67
CA THR A 334 -2.56 13.18 8.67
C THR A 334 -1.80 12.55 7.51
N GLY A 335 -2.09 12.91 6.24
CA GLY A 335 -1.47 12.25 5.06
C GLY A 335 0.06 12.13 5.10
N ALA A 336 0.74 13.04 5.82
CA ALA A 336 2.20 13.09 5.97
C ALA A 336 2.78 12.21 7.12
N ALA A 337 2.04 11.25 7.66
CA ALA A 337 2.43 10.48 8.86
C ALA A 337 3.75 9.65 8.76
N CYS A 338 4.31 9.46 7.57
CA CYS A 338 5.56 8.69 7.39
C CYS A 338 6.84 9.50 7.64
N SER A 339 6.75 10.80 7.94
CA SER A 339 7.91 11.67 8.18
C SER A 339 7.90 12.22 9.61
N SER A 340 8.20 11.35 10.57
CA SER A 340 8.11 11.58 12.03
C SER A 340 9.01 12.68 12.61
N ASN A 341 9.80 13.41 11.81
CA ASN A 341 10.76 14.41 12.32
C ASN A 341 10.81 15.76 11.58
N LYS A 342 9.96 16.02 10.59
CA LYS A 342 9.88 17.34 9.93
C LYS A 342 8.41 17.65 9.61
N LYS A 343 8.01 18.93 9.66
CA LYS A 343 6.75 19.45 9.11
C LYS A 343 6.71 19.27 7.59
N THR A 344 6.69 18.01 7.14
CA THR A 344 6.67 17.70 5.70
C THR A 344 5.24 17.62 5.24
N LYS A 345 4.89 18.52 4.34
CA LYS A 345 3.62 18.51 3.61
C LYS A 345 3.50 17.22 2.80
N SER A 346 2.30 16.73 2.62
CA SER A 346 2.06 15.61 1.70
C SER A 346 2.45 16.00 0.28
N HIS A 347 3.42 15.31 -0.31
CA HIS A 347 3.80 15.49 -1.70
C HIS A 347 2.66 15.10 -2.64
N VAL A 348 1.85 14.09 -2.27
CA VAL A 348 0.68 13.64 -3.04
C VAL A 348 -0.36 14.75 -3.14
N LEU A 349 -0.78 15.33 -1.99
CA LEU A 349 -1.77 16.40 -2.00
C LEU A 349 -1.25 17.66 -2.71
N ALA A 350 0.05 17.95 -2.60
CA ALA A 350 0.67 19.04 -3.35
C ALA A 350 0.66 18.79 -4.87
N ALA A 351 0.99 17.56 -5.30
CA ALA A 351 0.93 17.16 -6.71
C ALA A 351 -0.50 17.17 -7.28
N MET A 352 -1.52 16.91 -6.45
CA MET A 352 -2.94 17.08 -6.80
C MET A 352 -3.37 18.56 -6.93
N GLY A 353 -2.49 19.51 -6.68
CA GLY A 353 -2.78 20.96 -6.75
C GLY A 353 -3.47 21.55 -5.52
N LEU A 354 -3.46 20.86 -4.37
CA LEU A 354 -3.98 21.44 -3.14
C LEU A 354 -3.08 22.58 -2.64
N SER A 355 -3.71 23.68 -2.23
CA SER A 355 -3.01 24.74 -1.52
C SER A 355 -2.46 24.28 -0.17
N GLU A 356 -1.50 25.00 0.38
CA GLU A 356 -0.97 24.70 1.72
C GLU A 356 -2.06 24.64 2.78
N LYS A 357 -3.01 25.58 2.75
CA LYS A 357 -4.13 25.66 3.71
C LYS A 357 -5.06 24.45 3.61
N GLU A 358 -5.31 23.96 2.40
CA GLU A 358 -6.11 22.76 2.19
C GLU A 358 -5.38 21.50 2.67
N SER A 359 -4.09 21.38 2.33
CA SER A 359 -3.26 20.24 2.76
C SER A 359 -3.04 20.20 4.27
N GLU A 360 -2.93 21.37 4.92
CA GLU A 360 -2.71 21.48 6.37
C GLU A 360 -3.89 20.92 7.20
N GLY A 361 -5.12 21.06 6.69
CA GLY A 361 -6.35 20.53 7.31
C GLY A 361 -6.67 19.08 6.98
N ALA A 362 -5.82 18.37 6.22
CA ALA A 362 -6.12 17.03 5.73
C ALA A 362 -6.04 15.96 6.82
N ILE A 363 -7.07 15.13 6.88
CA ILE A 363 -7.14 13.91 7.72
C ILE A 363 -7.44 12.71 6.82
N ARG A 364 -6.67 11.65 7.02
CA ARG A 364 -6.93 10.35 6.41
C ARG A 364 -7.60 9.43 7.42
N PHE A 365 -8.76 8.93 7.06
CA PHE A 365 -9.46 7.84 7.73
C PHE A 365 -9.22 6.56 6.93
N SER A 366 -8.65 5.54 7.53
CA SER A 366 -8.44 4.27 6.86
C SER A 366 -9.05 3.12 7.67
N LEU A 367 -10.05 2.49 7.06
CA LEU A 367 -10.93 1.50 7.65
C LEU A 367 -10.41 0.08 7.42
N SER A 368 -10.89 -0.84 8.24
CA SER A 368 -10.72 -2.28 8.08
C SER A 368 -12.05 -3.00 8.26
N GLU A 369 -12.05 -4.32 8.07
CA GLU A 369 -13.24 -5.15 8.26
C GLU A 369 -13.80 -5.15 9.71
N GLY A 370 -13.02 -4.67 10.68
CA GLY A 370 -13.43 -4.57 12.07
C GLY A 370 -14.21 -3.30 12.41
N ASN A 371 -14.24 -2.28 11.54
CA ASN A 371 -14.96 -1.04 11.84
C ASN A 371 -16.46 -1.17 11.61
N THR A 372 -17.26 -0.48 12.44
CA THR A 372 -18.73 -0.54 12.43
C THR A 372 -19.37 0.83 12.20
N ILE A 373 -20.65 0.84 11.86
CA ILE A 373 -21.43 2.08 11.66
C ILE A 373 -21.56 2.86 12.99
N GLU A 374 -21.77 2.17 14.10
CA GLU A 374 -21.91 2.78 15.44
C GLU A 374 -20.61 3.50 15.86
N GLU A 375 -19.46 2.99 15.46
CA GLU A 375 -18.19 3.70 15.65
C GLU A 375 -18.16 5.02 14.88
N MET A 376 -18.73 5.05 13.66
CA MET A 376 -18.70 6.24 12.79
C MET A 376 -19.57 7.38 13.33
N ASP A 377 -20.68 7.11 14.01
CA ASP A 377 -21.48 8.13 14.70
C ASP A 377 -20.65 8.87 15.76
N ARG A 378 -19.89 8.10 16.54
CA ARG A 378 -18.97 8.65 17.54
C ARG A 378 -17.84 9.46 16.89
N VAL A 379 -17.30 8.98 15.77
CA VAL A 379 -16.25 9.69 15.00
C VAL A 379 -16.78 11.04 14.52
N VAL A 380 -17.93 11.07 13.85
CA VAL A 380 -18.54 12.29 13.32
C VAL A 380 -18.82 13.31 14.42
N TYR A 381 -19.41 12.87 15.56
CA TYR A 381 -19.70 13.73 16.70
C TYR A 381 -18.44 14.42 17.26
N ASN A 382 -17.38 13.64 17.55
CA ASN A 382 -16.15 14.19 18.12
C ASN A 382 -15.35 15.00 17.10
N LEU A 383 -15.37 14.62 15.83
CA LEU A 383 -14.74 15.35 14.73
C LEU A 383 -15.38 16.74 14.57
N LYS A 384 -16.73 16.83 14.56
CA LYS A 384 -17.45 18.10 14.54
C LYS A 384 -17.04 19.00 15.71
N LYS A 385 -17.06 18.47 16.91
CA LYS A 385 -16.66 19.20 18.14
C LYS A 385 -15.23 19.75 18.05
N ALA A 386 -14.29 18.94 17.49
CA ALA A 386 -12.91 19.35 17.28
C ALA A 386 -12.82 20.48 16.26
N VAL A 387 -13.43 20.32 15.08
CA VAL A 387 -13.41 21.31 13.98
C VAL A 387 -14.02 22.63 14.44
N ASP A 388 -15.22 22.62 15.05
CA ASP A 388 -15.92 23.84 15.52
C ASP A 388 -15.09 24.59 16.56
N ARG A 389 -14.47 23.85 17.51
CA ARG A 389 -13.60 24.44 18.53
C ARG A 389 -12.41 25.18 17.90
N PHE A 390 -11.75 24.60 16.93
CA PHE A 390 -10.55 25.18 16.34
C PHE A 390 -10.83 26.32 15.38
N ARG A 391 -11.93 26.25 14.63
CA ARG A 391 -12.36 27.37 13.79
C ARG A 391 -12.69 28.62 14.64
N LYS A 392 -13.36 28.45 15.79
CA LYS A 392 -13.62 29.54 16.73
C LYS A 392 -12.34 30.15 17.29
N LEU A 393 -11.32 29.36 17.60
CA LEU A 393 -10.02 29.86 18.09
C LEU A 393 -9.22 30.56 16.98
N GLY A 394 -9.33 30.14 15.73
CA GLY A 394 -8.69 30.76 14.57
C GLY A 394 -9.32 32.10 14.17
N SER A 395 -10.62 32.28 14.40
CA SER A 395 -11.34 33.55 14.13
C SER A 395 -11.09 34.65 15.16
N LEU A 396 -10.44 34.33 16.28
CA LEU A 396 -10.06 35.27 17.35
C LEU A 396 -8.63 35.82 17.19
N ARG A 397 -7.92 35.46 16.11
CA ARG A 397 -6.60 35.97 15.72
C ARG A 397 -6.69 36.75 14.40
#